data_5e77895e884c0376a373c6d878e13d13
#
_entry.id   5e77895e884c0376a373c6d878e13d13
#
_cell.length_a   1.000
_cell.length_b   1.000
_cell.length_c   1.000
_cell.angle_alpha   90.00
_cell.angle_beta   90.00
_cell.angle_gamma   90.00
#
_symmetry.space_group_name_H-M   'P 1'
#
loop_
_entity.id
_entity.type
_entity.pdbx_description
1 polymer ?
#
loop_
_entity_poly.entity_id
_entity_poly.type
_entity_poly.pdbx_seq_one_letter_code
_entity_poly.pdbx_strand_id
1 'polypeptide(L)'
;MINPNWNLSVISITILLSLVLSIFVLLDPSSTSKILNSVYYDLSVKFESFFMYGSFILLIVLLLLAISRYGTIKLKLNNRPTYSLLSWSSMLFAAGIGATLLYWSTVEWIEYFNILKNDQMEDENIMMYSRSYPLFHWGFTAWAIYCLPVVAFGLALSLKPKSKLTFSGILFFENKIIKFLLDVLFIGAIICGAGVGLGLSFPLISSVTVSYTHLTLPTMRT
;
A
#
# COMPACT_ATOMS: atom_id res chain seq x y z
N MET A 1 24.37 -12.41 -9.10
CA MET A 1 23.93 -12.42 -7.68
C MET A 1 23.97 -10.99 -7.17
N ILE A 2 22.84 -10.46 -6.72
CA ILE A 2 22.76 -9.15 -6.08
C ILE A 2 23.39 -9.31 -4.71
N ASN A 3 24.51 -8.64 -4.47
CA ASN A 3 25.17 -8.68 -3.17
C ASN A 3 24.36 -7.81 -2.21
N PRO A 4 23.65 -8.35 -1.22
CA PRO A 4 22.80 -7.57 -0.32
C PRO A 4 23.67 -6.85 0.71
N ASN A 5 24.31 -5.76 0.32
CA ASN A 5 24.92 -4.85 1.28
C ASN A 5 23.78 -4.12 2.03
N TRP A 6 23.24 -4.79 3.04
CA TRP A 6 22.24 -4.23 3.93
C TRP A 6 22.77 -2.98 4.63
N ASN A 7 22.04 -1.89 4.56
CA ASN A 7 22.36 -0.72 5.39
C ASN A 7 21.79 -0.96 6.79
N LEU A 8 22.57 -1.66 7.62
CA LEU A 8 22.17 -2.02 8.97
C LEU A 8 21.72 -0.81 9.81
N SER A 9 22.36 0.34 9.62
CA SER A 9 21.95 1.56 10.33
C SER A 9 20.55 2.01 9.97
N VAL A 10 20.16 1.98 8.69
CA VAL A 10 18.80 2.32 8.25
C VAL A 10 17.79 1.34 8.84
N ILE A 11 18.06 0.04 8.74
CA ILE A 11 17.18 -1.02 9.25
C ILE A 11 17.01 -0.88 10.77
N SER A 12 18.12 -0.74 11.51
CA SER A 12 18.07 -0.64 12.97
C SER A 12 17.29 0.59 13.44
N ILE A 13 17.48 1.74 12.80
CA ILE A 13 16.77 2.98 13.14
C ILE A 13 15.28 2.84 12.81
N THR A 14 14.94 2.26 11.66
CA THR A 14 13.53 2.08 11.29
C THR A 14 12.81 1.13 12.24
N ILE A 15 13.46 0.02 12.60
CA ILE A 15 12.91 -0.92 13.59
C ILE A 15 12.75 -0.23 14.95
N LEU A 16 13.75 0.51 15.39
CA LEU A 16 13.69 1.24 16.67
C LEU A 16 12.51 2.23 16.69
N LEU A 17 12.34 3.02 15.64
CA LEU A 17 11.23 3.97 15.52
C LEU A 17 9.87 3.24 15.53
N SER A 18 9.76 2.12 14.82
CA SER A 18 8.54 1.31 14.80
C SER A 18 8.23 0.72 16.18
N LEU A 19 9.24 0.24 16.90
CA LEU A 19 9.09 -0.28 18.26
C LEU A 19 8.67 0.82 19.23
N VAL A 20 9.28 2.00 19.16
CA VAL A 20 8.91 3.15 20.00
C VAL A 20 7.44 3.53 19.76
N LEU A 21 7.00 3.64 18.49
CA LEU A 21 5.61 3.92 18.16
C LEU A 21 4.68 2.83 18.70
N SER A 22 5.05 1.55 18.55
CA SER A 22 4.26 0.43 19.07
C SER A 22 4.12 0.47 20.59
N ILE A 23 5.17 0.86 21.32
CA ILE A 23 5.14 1.01 22.78
C ILE A 23 4.15 2.11 23.16
N PHE A 24 4.15 3.27 22.49
CA PHE A 24 3.18 4.33 22.76
C PHE A 24 1.74 3.87 22.53
N VAL A 25 1.49 3.12 21.45
CA VAL A 25 0.16 2.55 21.16
C VAL A 25 -0.26 1.58 22.26
N LEU A 26 0.65 0.77 22.79
CA LEU A 26 0.34 -0.23 23.83
C LEU A 26 0.14 0.40 25.21
N LEU A 27 0.88 1.48 25.54
CA LEU A 27 0.79 2.14 26.85
C LEU A 27 -0.49 2.98 26.97
N ASP A 28 -0.87 3.72 25.94
CA ASP A 28 -2.09 4.52 25.92
C ASP A 28 -2.72 4.50 24.51
N PRO A 29 -3.51 3.44 24.21
CA PRO A 29 -4.16 3.30 22.91
C PRO A 29 -5.11 4.46 22.60
N SER A 30 -5.81 4.99 23.61
CA SER A 30 -6.85 5.99 23.41
C SER A 30 -6.27 7.36 23.03
N SER A 31 -5.26 7.84 23.74
CA SER A 31 -4.59 9.10 23.43
C SER A 31 -3.78 9.00 22.15
N THR A 32 -3.09 7.88 21.94
CA THR A 32 -2.32 7.67 20.70
C THR A 32 -3.24 7.66 19.48
N SER A 33 -4.38 6.98 19.55
CA SER A 33 -5.37 6.96 18.46
C SER A 33 -5.91 8.37 18.16
N LYS A 34 -6.23 9.16 19.19
CA LYS A 34 -6.69 10.55 19.00
C LYS A 34 -5.64 11.40 18.31
N ILE A 35 -4.37 11.32 18.72
CA ILE A 35 -3.27 12.06 18.10
C ILE A 35 -3.09 11.64 16.64
N LEU A 36 -3.03 10.33 16.38
CA LEU A 36 -2.86 9.83 15.03
C LEU A 36 -4.01 10.23 14.10
N ASN A 37 -5.26 10.14 14.58
CA ASN A 37 -6.44 10.56 13.82
C ASN A 37 -6.44 12.07 13.56
N SER A 38 -6.04 12.91 14.53
CA SER A 38 -5.91 14.35 14.32
C SER A 38 -4.86 14.66 13.25
N VAL A 39 -3.67 14.07 13.35
CA VAL A 39 -2.60 14.26 12.36
C VAL A 39 -3.04 13.77 10.98
N TYR A 40 -3.70 12.62 10.91
CA TYR A 40 -4.25 12.08 9.66
C TYR A 40 -5.27 13.03 9.04
N TYR A 41 -6.21 13.53 9.83
CA TYR A 41 -7.23 14.48 9.37
C TYR A 41 -6.60 15.78 8.86
N ASP A 42 -5.70 16.40 9.63
CA ASP A 42 -5.04 17.65 9.27
C ASP A 42 -4.23 17.50 7.97
N LEU A 43 -3.51 16.39 7.81
CA LEU A 43 -2.76 16.11 6.58
C LEU A 43 -3.70 15.84 5.40
N SER A 44 -4.78 15.10 5.62
CA SER A 44 -5.75 14.78 4.57
C SER A 44 -6.40 16.04 4.02
N VAL A 45 -6.88 16.92 4.89
CA VAL A 45 -7.50 18.19 4.50
C VAL A 45 -6.48 19.13 3.83
N LYS A 46 -5.29 19.27 4.41
CA LYS A 46 -4.26 20.17 3.87
C LYS A 46 -3.74 19.74 2.49
N PHE A 47 -3.64 18.45 2.24
CA PHE A 47 -3.08 17.89 1.02
C PHE A 47 -4.13 17.26 0.10
N GLU A 48 -5.42 17.44 0.37
CA GLU A 48 -6.53 16.88 -0.42
C GLU A 48 -6.36 17.09 -1.93
N SER A 49 -6.22 18.35 -2.34
CA SER A 49 -6.04 18.71 -3.74
C SER A 49 -4.77 18.11 -4.35
N PHE A 50 -3.69 18.05 -3.57
CA PHE A 50 -2.44 17.44 -4.02
C PHE A 50 -2.60 15.93 -4.28
N PHE A 51 -3.27 15.20 -3.38
CA PHE A 51 -3.52 13.77 -3.57
C PHE A 51 -4.47 13.53 -4.74
N MET A 52 -5.54 14.31 -4.86
CA MET A 52 -6.53 14.15 -5.91
C MET A 52 -5.94 14.43 -7.30
N TYR A 53 -5.36 15.61 -7.51
CA TYR A 53 -4.77 15.96 -8.82
C TYR A 53 -3.50 15.18 -9.09
N GLY A 54 -2.68 14.91 -8.05
CA GLY A 54 -1.46 14.14 -8.17
C GLY A 54 -1.71 12.74 -8.69
N SER A 55 -2.67 12.01 -8.12
CA SER A 55 -3.01 10.65 -8.58
C SER A 55 -3.52 10.62 -10.02
N PHE A 56 -4.30 11.62 -10.42
CA PHE A 56 -4.77 11.74 -11.79
C PHE A 56 -3.65 12.06 -12.78
N ILE A 57 -2.75 12.97 -12.42
CA ILE A 57 -1.56 13.29 -13.22
C ILE A 57 -0.67 12.06 -13.38
N LEU A 58 -0.47 11.28 -12.30
CA LEU A 58 0.30 10.05 -12.35
C LEU A 58 -0.29 9.02 -13.32
N LEU A 59 -1.62 8.87 -13.33
CA LEU A 59 -2.30 8.01 -14.30
C LEU A 59 -2.01 8.45 -15.74
N ILE A 60 -2.15 9.75 -16.03
CA ILE A 60 -1.87 10.29 -17.36
C ILE A 60 -0.40 10.05 -17.73
N VAL A 61 0.54 10.33 -16.84
CA VAL A 61 1.98 10.13 -17.09
C VAL A 61 2.28 8.65 -17.39
N LEU A 62 1.70 7.70 -16.64
CA LEU A 62 1.89 6.28 -16.89
C LEU A 62 1.30 5.83 -18.22
N LEU A 63 0.13 6.32 -18.60
CA LEU A 63 -0.47 6.04 -19.91
C LEU A 63 0.39 6.59 -21.05
N LEU A 64 0.88 7.83 -20.91
CA LEU A 64 1.78 8.42 -21.89
C LEU A 64 3.10 7.65 -21.99
N LEU A 65 3.66 7.20 -20.88
CA LEU A 65 4.86 6.35 -20.87
C LEU A 65 4.60 5.01 -21.56
N ALA A 66 3.47 4.37 -21.30
CA ALA A 66 3.10 3.09 -21.90
C ALA A 66 2.95 3.17 -23.43
N ILE A 67 2.37 4.24 -23.94
CA ILE A 67 2.16 4.48 -25.40
C ILE A 67 3.44 5.01 -26.08
N SER A 68 4.34 5.63 -25.33
CA SER A 68 5.57 6.20 -25.86
C SER A 68 6.61 5.13 -26.22
N ARG A 69 7.69 5.57 -26.88
CA ARG A 69 8.87 4.73 -27.13
C ARG A 69 9.48 4.10 -25.87
N TYR A 70 9.22 4.68 -24.70
CA TYR A 70 9.73 4.18 -23.42
C TYR A 70 8.98 2.93 -22.93
N GLY A 71 7.73 2.72 -23.36
CA GLY A 71 6.96 1.51 -23.04
C GLY A 71 7.54 0.23 -23.64
N THR A 72 8.43 0.33 -24.63
CA THR A 72 9.10 -0.80 -25.26
C THR A 72 10.46 -1.16 -24.64
N ILE A 73 10.93 -0.38 -23.64
CA ILE A 73 12.20 -0.63 -22.98
C ILE A 73 12.15 -1.97 -22.23
N LYS A 74 13.02 -2.88 -22.62
CA LYS A 74 13.19 -4.15 -21.90
C LYS A 74 14.09 -3.94 -20.68
N LEU A 75 13.59 -4.28 -19.52
CA LEU A 75 14.38 -4.26 -18.28
C LEU A 75 15.40 -5.40 -18.33
N LYS A 76 16.67 -5.06 -18.61
CA LYS A 76 17.77 -6.03 -18.79
C LYS A 76 18.30 -6.57 -17.46
N LEU A 77 17.44 -7.14 -16.62
CA LEU A 77 17.90 -7.88 -15.44
C LEU A 77 18.34 -9.31 -15.81
N ASN A 78 17.64 -9.93 -16.78
CA ASN A 78 17.98 -11.22 -17.37
C ASN A 78 17.49 -11.27 -18.81
N ASN A 79 18.12 -12.09 -19.67
CA ASN A 79 17.73 -12.26 -21.08
C ASN A 79 16.39 -12.99 -21.26
N ARG A 80 15.88 -13.64 -20.22
CA ARG A 80 14.60 -14.36 -20.25
C ARG A 80 13.81 -14.06 -18.99
N PRO A 81 12.46 -14.01 -19.05
CA PRO A 81 11.62 -13.93 -17.88
C PRO A 81 11.88 -15.11 -16.94
N THR A 82 12.02 -14.86 -15.66
CA THR A 82 12.26 -15.91 -14.64
C THR A 82 11.01 -16.74 -14.38
N TYR A 83 9.84 -16.15 -14.59
CA TYR A 83 8.54 -16.78 -14.32
C TYR A 83 7.70 -16.83 -15.59
N SER A 84 6.82 -17.86 -15.70
CA SER A 84 5.78 -17.87 -16.71
C SER A 84 4.80 -16.72 -16.51
N LEU A 85 4.09 -16.32 -17.57
CA LEU A 85 3.08 -15.24 -17.46
C LEU A 85 2.03 -15.57 -16.38
N LEU A 86 1.57 -16.80 -16.31
CA LEU A 86 0.59 -17.25 -15.31
C LEU A 86 1.16 -17.14 -13.90
N SER A 87 2.37 -17.65 -13.65
CA SER A 87 3.01 -17.56 -12.32
C SER A 87 3.22 -16.12 -11.90
N TRP A 88 3.69 -15.26 -12.81
CA TRP A 88 3.89 -13.84 -12.54
C TRP A 88 2.57 -13.13 -12.23
N SER A 89 1.52 -13.36 -13.03
CA SER A 89 0.19 -12.79 -12.80
C SER A 89 -0.41 -13.28 -11.49
N SER A 90 -0.24 -14.54 -11.13
CA SER A 90 -0.73 -15.09 -9.87
C SER A 90 -0.02 -14.49 -8.66
N MET A 91 1.30 -14.25 -8.74
CA MET A 91 2.05 -13.57 -7.68
C MET A 91 1.60 -12.11 -7.50
N LEU A 92 1.37 -11.37 -8.59
CA LEU A 92 0.85 -10.01 -8.53
C LEU A 92 -0.57 -9.97 -7.96
N PHE A 93 -1.42 -10.89 -8.40
CA PHE A 93 -2.77 -11.04 -7.88
C PHE A 93 -2.76 -11.32 -6.37
N ALA A 94 -1.98 -12.29 -5.91
CA ALA A 94 -1.87 -12.63 -4.50
C ALA A 94 -1.29 -11.49 -3.65
N ALA A 95 -0.33 -10.72 -4.19
CA ALA A 95 0.24 -9.57 -3.50
C ALA A 95 -0.71 -8.37 -3.46
N GLY A 96 -1.49 -8.12 -4.52
CA GLY A 96 -2.40 -6.98 -4.64
C GLY A 96 -3.78 -7.22 -4.03
N ILE A 97 -4.30 -8.46 -4.12
CA ILE A 97 -5.63 -8.86 -3.64
C ILE A 97 -5.52 -9.61 -2.30
N GLY A 98 -4.54 -9.33 -1.51
CA GLY A 98 -4.40 -9.92 -0.19
C GLY A 98 -5.62 -9.63 0.72
N ALA A 99 -5.55 -10.12 1.96
CA ALA A 99 -6.64 -10.03 2.92
C ALA A 99 -7.21 -8.61 3.11
N THR A 100 -6.39 -7.57 2.89
CA THR A 100 -6.81 -6.16 2.96
C THR A 100 -7.88 -5.82 1.91
N LEU A 101 -7.68 -6.23 0.65
CA LEU A 101 -8.67 -5.98 -0.40
C LEU A 101 -9.95 -6.79 -0.16
N LEU A 102 -9.83 -8.05 0.27
CA LEU A 102 -10.99 -8.88 0.60
C LEU A 102 -11.82 -8.26 1.74
N TYR A 103 -11.16 -7.72 2.75
CA TYR A 103 -11.82 -7.01 3.84
C TYR A 103 -12.57 -5.77 3.32
N TRP A 104 -11.87 -4.86 2.64
CA TRP A 104 -12.45 -3.60 2.17
C TRP A 104 -13.53 -3.80 1.12
N SER A 105 -13.40 -4.78 0.23
CA SER A 105 -14.44 -5.06 -0.78
C SER A 105 -15.82 -5.37 -0.18
N THR A 106 -15.85 -5.86 1.06
CA THR A 106 -17.09 -6.20 1.76
C THR A 106 -17.62 -5.07 2.64
N VAL A 107 -16.77 -4.19 3.14
CA VAL A 107 -17.11 -3.21 4.19
C VAL A 107 -17.12 -1.77 3.68
N GLU A 108 -16.33 -1.44 2.68
CA GLU A 108 -16.07 -0.05 2.27
C GLU A 108 -17.35 0.71 1.84
N TRP A 109 -18.27 0.04 1.17
CA TRP A 109 -19.54 0.68 0.78
C TRP A 109 -20.37 1.13 1.98
N ILE A 110 -20.27 0.43 3.12
CA ILE A 110 -20.97 0.79 4.37
C ILE A 110 -20.36 2.07 4.96
N GLU A 111 -19.03 2.20 4.91
CA GLU A 111 -18.32 3.39 5.37
C GLU A 111 -18.75 4.62 4.53
N TYR A 112 -18.77 4.49 3.20
CA TYR A 112 -19.27 5.56 2.34
C TYR A 112 -20.74 5.88 2.59
N PHE A 113 -21.57 4.86 2.81
CA PHE A 113 -22.98 5.06 3.17
C PHE A 113 -23.14 5.91 4.43
N ASN A 114 -22.36 5.59 5.48
CA ASN A 114 -22.40 6.33 6.74
C ASN A 114 -21.91 7.78 6.58
N ILE A 115 -20.84 8.00 5.82
CA ILE A 115 -20.30 9.33 5.53
C ILE A 115 -21.35 10.17 4.80
N LEU A 116 -21.89 9.69 3.69
CA LEU A 116 -22.86 10.41 2.86
C LEU A 116 -24.16 10.69 3.60
N LYS A 117 -24.61 9.77 4.46
CA LYS A 117 -25.79 9.97 5.30
C LYS A 117 -25.57 11.11 6.32
N ASN A 118 -24.38 11.23 6.86
CA ASN A 118 -24.02 12.32 7.79
C ASN A 118 -23.94 13.68 7.07
N ASP A 119 -23.58 13.69 5.79
CA ASP A 119 -23.51 14.90 4.94
C ASP A 119 -24.86 15.37 4.42
N GLN A 120 -25.98 14.79 4.91
CA GLN A 120 -27.36 15.16 4.56
C GLN A 120 -27.68 15.05 3.06
N MET A 121 -27.05 14.13 2.37
CA MET A 121 -27.37 13.82 0.98
C MET A 121 -28.77 13.19 0.87
N GLU A 122 -29.46 13.37 -0.24
CA GLU A 122 -30.76 12.75 -0.50
C GLU A 122 -30.64 11.22 -0.51
N ASP A 123 -31.58 10.52 0.15
CA ASP A 123 -31.55 9.07 0.38
C ASP A 123 -31.41 8.25 -0.92
N GLU A 124 -32.02 8.70 -2.02
CA GLU A 124 -31.94 8.02 -3.31
C GLU A 124 -30.50 7.98 -3.87
N ASN A 125 -29.76 9.05 -3.66
CA ASN A 125 -28.37 9.19 -4.14
C ASN A 125 -27.36 8.49 -3.23
N ILE A 126 -27.61 8.39 -1.93
CA ILE A 126 -26.67 7.78 -0.97
C ILE A 126 -26.29 6.36 -1.39
N MET A 127 -27.29 5.52 -1.70
CA MET A 127 -27.04 4.12 -2.06
C MET A 127 -26.26 3.99 -3.37
N MET A 128 -26.54 4.83 -4.34
CA MET A 128 -25.83 4.84 -5.62
C MET A 128 -24.36 5.22 -5.43
N TYR A 129 -24.10 6.31 -4.73
CA TYR A 129 -22.73 6.79 -4.51
C TYR A 129 -21.93 5.87 -3.60
N SER A 130 -22.50 5.35 -2.51
CA SER A 130 -21.80 4.44 -1.61
C SER A 130 -21.35 3.15 -2.29
N ARG A 131 -22.06 2.67 -3.31
CA ARG A 131 -21.65 1.52 -4.13
C ARG A 131 -20.63 1.90 -5.21
N SER A 132 -20.68 3.12 -5.72
CA SER A 132 -19.82 3.58 -6.81
C SER A 132 -18.44 4.03 -6.34
N TYR A 133 -18.33 4.65 -5.17
CA TYR A 133 -17.07 5.14 -4.64
C TYR A 133 -16.01 4.05 -4.42
N PRO A 134 -16.32 2.86 -3.89
CA PRO A 134 -15.35 1.78 -3.80
C PRO A 134 -14.80 1.36 -5.16
N LEU A 135 -15.63 1.30 -6.20
CA LEU A 135 -15.21 0.97 -7.56
C LEU A 135 -14.24 2.04 -8.12
N PHE A 136 -14.51 3.31 -7.83
CA PHE A 136 -13.62 4.40 -8.21
C PHE A 136 -12.32 4.39 -7.39
N HIS A 137 -12.41 4.19 -6.06
CA HIS A 137 -11.28 4.15 -5.15
C HIS A 137 -10.27 3.05 -5.54
N TRP A 138 -10.74 1.86 -5.90
CA TRP A 138 -9.90 0.76 -6.37
C TRP A 138 -9.67 0.76 -7.89
N GLY A 139 -9.99 1.87 -8.55
CA GLY A 139 -9.82 2.06 -9.98
C GLY A 139 -8.41 2.40 -10.41
N PHE A 140 -8.27 2.84 -11.65
CA PHE A 140 -6.97 3.09 -12.31
C PHE A 140 -6.11 4.12 -11.59
N THR A 141 -6.69 5.12 -10.93
CA THR A 141 -5.93 6.15 -10.21
C THR A 141 -5.16 5.59 -9.02
N ALA A 142 -5.78 4.72 -8.23
CA ALA A 142 -5.11 4.06 -7.11
C ALA A 142 -3.97 3.15 -7.60
N TRP A 143 -4.24 2.34 -8.62
CA TRP A 143 -3.23 1.45 -9.19
C TRP A 143 -2.10 2.20 -9.89
N ALA A 144 -2.34 3.41 -10.40
CA ALA A 144 -1.29 4.26 -10.95
C ALA A 144 -0.26 4.67 -9.87
N ILE A 145 -0.71 4.93 -8.64
CA ILE A 145 0.18 5.23 -7.51
C ILE A 145 1.12 4.04 -7.22
N TYR A 146 0.61 2.81 -7.28
CA TYR A 146 1.45 1.61 -7.10
C TYR A 146 2.37 1.33 -8.30
N CYS A 147 1.92 1.59 -9.52
CA CYS A 147 2.72 1.35 -10.73
C CYS A 147 3.92 2.29 -10.84
N LEU A 148 3.80 3.55 -10.40
CA LEU A 148 4.88 4.53 -10.54
C LEU A 148 6.20 4.10 -9.88
N PRO A 149 6.23 3.68 -8.60
CA PRO A 149 7.45 3.18 -7.98
C PRO A 149 8.05 1.98 -8.73
N VAL A 150 7.21 1.04 -9.19
CA VAL A 150 7.67 -0.14 -9.93
C VAL A 150 8.36 0.26 -11.22
N VAL A 151 7.78 1.19 -11.99
CA VAL A 151 8.39 1.72 -13.21
C VAL A 151 9.69 2.46 -12.90
N ALA A 152 9.70 3.32 -11.88
CA ALA A 152 10.89 4.08 -11.48
C ALA A 152 12.04 3.15 -11.05
N PHE A 153 11.76 2.16 -10.19
CA PHE A 153 12.75 1.16 -9.79
C PHE A 153 13.25 0.32 -10.97
N GLY A 154 12.34 -0.15 -11.82
CA GLY A 154 12.69 -0.94 -12.99
C GLY A 154 13.60 -0.19 -13.94
N LEU A 155 13.29 1.06 -14.26
CA LEU A 155 14.12 1.91 -15.13
C LEU A 155 15.46 2.21 -14.48
N ALA A 156 15.50 2.59 -13.20
CA ALA A 156 16.74 2.92 -12.50
C ALA A 156 17.69 1.73 -12.44
N LEU A 157 17.18 0.52 -12.15
CA LEU A 157 17.98 -0.71 -12.15
C LEU A 157 18.48 -1.07 -13.56
N SER A 158 17.72 -0.77 -14.60
CA SER A 158 18.16 -0.98 -15.98
C SER A 158 19.26 -0.03 -16.39
N LEU A 159 19.21 1.22 -15.92
CA LEU A 159 20.21 2.25 -16.22
C LEU A 159 21.47 2.10 -15.34
N LYS A 160 21.31 1.61 -14.11
CA LYS A 160 22.37 1.44 -13.12
C LYS A 160 22.37 0.01 -12.55
N PRO A 161 22.79 -1.02 -13.32
CA PRO A 161 22.70 -2.42 -12.88
C PRO A 161 23.48 -2.75 -11.60
N LYS A 162 24.44 -1.93 -11.22
CA LYS A 162 25.27 -2.07 -10.00
C LYS A 162 24.76 -1.24 -8.82
N SER A 163 23.64 -0.51 -8.97
CA SER A 163 23.08 0.27 -7.86
C SER A 163 22.52 -0.65 -6.78
N LYS A 164 22.54 -0.15 -5.54
CA LYS A 164 21.89 -0.84 -4.42
C LYS A 164 20.37 -0.82 -4.63
N LEU A 165 19.71 -1.87 -4.22
CA LEU A 165 18.24 -2.01 -4.27
C LEU A 165 17.63 -1.26 -3.07
N THR A 166 17.91 0.05 -2.97
CA THR A 166 17.39 0.96 -1.95
C THR A 166 16.72 2.14 -2.65
N PHE A 167 15.82 2.81 -1.97
CA PHE A 167 15.17 3.99 -2.53
C PHE A 167 16.21 5.06 -2.92
N SER A 168 17.19 5.28 -2.06
CA SER A 168 18.30 6.20 -2.34
C SER A 168 19.19 5.76 -3.51
N GLY A 169 19.28 4.45 -3.78
CA GLY A 169 20.08 3.88 -4.86
C GLY A 169 19.60 4.26 -6.25
N ILE A 170 18.30 4.50 -6.42
CA ILE A 170 17.69 4.93 -7.69
C ILE A 170 17.79 6.42 -7.94
N LEU A 171 18.11 7.22 -6.91
CA LEU A 171 18.17 8.68 -7.01
C LEU A 171 19.48 9.16 -7.61
N PHE A 172 19.41 10.29 -8.34
CA PHE A 172 20.54 10.86 -9.05
C PHE A 172 21.35 11.89 -8.24
N PHE A 173 20.85 12.32 -7.08
CA PHE A 173 21.58 13.25 -6.21
C PHE A 173 22.43 12.51 -5.17
N GLU A 174 23.46 13.19 -4.63
CA GLU A 174 24.49 12.51 -3.81
C GLU A 174 24.51 12.90 -2.33
N ASN A 175 23.57 13.75 -1.87
CA ASN A 175 23.54 14.14 -0.47
C ASN A 175 23.25 12.92 0.44
N LYS A 176 24.23 12.55 1.27
CA LYS A 176 24.17 11.35 2.12
C LYS A 176 23.07 11.41 3.17
N ILE A 177 22.82 12.59 3.75
CA ILE A 177 21.80 12.78 4.79
C ILE A 177 20.40 12.58 4.19
N ILE A 178 20.13 13.22 3.05
CA ILE A 178 18.85 13.11 2.37
C ILE A 178 18.60 11.67 1.93
N LYS A 179 19.61 11.00 1.36
CA LYS A 179 19.53 9.58 0.99
C LYS A 179 19.17 8.69 2.17
N PHE A 180 19.84 8.91 3.31
CA PHE A 180 19.58 8.15 4.53
C PHE A 180 18.14 8.37 5.05
N LEU A 181 17.68 9.62 5.12
CA LEU A 181 16.33 9.95 5.55
C LEU A 181 15.26 9.35 4.64
N LEU A 182 15.47 9.40 3.32
CA LEU A 182 14.55 8.80 2.35
C LEU A 182 14.50 7.28 2.45
N ASP A 183 15.63 6.61 2.69
CA ASP A 183 15.65 5.16 2.91
C ASP A 183 14.92 4.78 4.22
N VAL A 184 15.09 5.55 5.30
CA VAL A 184 14.36 5.34 6.56
C VAL A 184 12.86 5.53 6.37
N LEU A 185 12.45 6.60 5.71
CA LEU A 185 11.03 6.87 5.42
C LEU A 185 10.42 5.78 4.54
N PHE A 186 11.14 5.34 3.51
CA PHE A 186 10.67 4.30 2.60
C PHE A 186 10.48 2.94 3.29
N ILE A 187 11.47 2.51 4.07
CA ILE A 187 11.36 1.25 4.85
C ILE A 187 10.29 1.39 5.93
N GLY A 188 10.19 2.55 6.59
CA GLY A 188 9.15 2.84 7.56
C GLY A 188 7.74 2.73 6.95
N ALA A 189 7.54 3.32 5.77
CA ALA A 189 6.28 3.21 5.04
C ALA A 189 5.92 1.75 4.69
N ILE A 190 6.90 0.93 4.27
CA ILE A 190 6.69 -0.50 4.01
C ILE A 190 6.27 -1.24 5.28
N ILE A 191 6.95 -1.00 6.40
CA ILE A 191 6.64 -1.65 7.70
C ILE A 191 5.24 -1.24 8.16
N CYS A 192 4.90 0.05 8.08
CA CYS A 192 3.56 0.54 8.44
C CYS A 192 2.47 -0.06 7.53
N GLY A 193 2.70 -0.10 6.22
CA GLY A 193 1.76 -0.70 5.27
C GLY A 193 1.55 -2.20 5.52
N ALA A 194 2.63 -2.95 5.78
CA ALA A 194 2.54 -4.35 6.16
C ALA A 194 1.80 -4.53 7.50
N GLY A 195 2.07 -3.65 8.47
CA GLY A 195 1.40 -3.64 9.78
C GLY A 195 -0.11 -3.42 9.66
N VAL A 196 -0.55 -2.49 8.81
CA VAL A 196 -1.98 -2.26 8.52
C VAL A 196 -2.61 -3.50 7.88
N GLY A 197 -1.95 -4.09 6.87
CA GLY A 197 -2.44 -5.29 6.21
C GLY A 197 -2.60 -6.47 7.18
N LEU A 198 -1.63 -6.71 8.03
CA LEU A 198 -1.71 -7.76 9.06
C LEU A 198 -2.76 -7.44 10.13
N GLY A 199 -2.83 -6.18 10.60
CA GLY A 199 -3.79 -5.74 11.60
C GLY A 199 -5.25 -5.94 11.17
N LEU A 200 -5.57 -5.75 9.89
CA LEU A 200 -6.88 -6.02 9.32
C LEU A 200 -7.14 -7.51 9.07
N SER A 201 -6.09 -8.27 8.73
CA SER A 201 -6.21 -9.67 8.35
C SER A 201 -6.41 -10.60 9.54
N PHE A 202 -5.69 -10.39 10.64
CA PHE A 202 -5.75 -11.27 11.80
C PHE A 202 -7.14 -11.36 12.47
N PRO A 203 -7.87 -10.26 12.73
CA PRO A 203 -9.24 -10.34 13.27
C PRO A 203 -10.18 -11.09 12.32
N LEU A 204 -10.05 -10.89 11.00
CA LEU A 204 -10.86 -11.58 10.01
C LEU A 204 -10.62 -13.10 10.04
N ILE A 205 -9.35 -13.52 10.00
CA ILE A 205 -8.99 -14.95 10.08
C ILE A 205 -9.47 -15.55 11.39
N SER A 206 -9.29 -14.84 12.50
CA SER A 206 -9.76 -15.30 13.82
C SER A 206 -11.27 -15.50 13.85
N SER A 207 -12.05 -14.54 13.35
CA SER A 207 -13.52 -14.63 13.32
C SER A 207 -14.02 -15.80 12.47
N VAL A 208 -13.42 -16.01 11.31
CA VAL A 208 -13.74 -17.14 10.43
C VAL A 208 -13.41 -18.46 11.13
N THR A 209 -12.21 -18.58 11.72
CA THR A 209 -11.78 -19.81 12.42
C THR A 209 -12.70 -20.16 13.57
N VAL A 210 -13.05 -19.17 14.41
CA VAL A 210 -13.97 -19.36 15.53
C VAL A 210 -15.36 -19.78 15.04
N SER A 211 -15.89 -19.12 14.02
CA SER A 211 -17.20 -19.47 13.44
C SER A 211 -17.24 -20.91 12.93
N TYR A 212 -16.20 -21.34 12.21
CA TYR A 212 -16.12 -22.73 11.72
C TYR A 212 -16.03 -23.74 12.85
N THR A 213 -15.23 -23.50 13.90
CA THR A 213 -15.12 -24.41 15.04
C THR A 213 -16.43 -24.53 15.80
N HIS A 214 -17.18 -23.45 15.98
CA HIS A 214 -18.47 -23.47 16.64
C HIS A 214 -19.59 -24.11 15.79
N LEU A 215 -19.53 -24.03 14.48
CA LEU A 215 -20.48 -24.69 13.57
C LEU A 215 -20.26 -26.21 13.48
N THR A 216 -19.01 -26.67 13.63
CA THR A 216 -18.68 -28.10 13.48
C THR A 216 -18.76 -28.90 14.76
N LEU A 217 -18.60 -28.27 15.94
CA LEU A 217 -18.68 -28.95 17.24
C LEU A 217 -20.05 -29.53 17.60
N PRO A 218 -21.22 -28.94 17.28
CA PRO A 218 -22.54 -29.51 17.60
C PRO A 218 -22.85 -30.79 16.82
N THR A 219 -22.29 -31.00 15.66
CA THR A 219 -22.58 -32.15 14.78
C THR A 219 -21.79 -33.42 15.17
N MET A 220 -20.80 -33.31 16.05
CA MET A 220 -20.00 -34.46 16.52
C MET A 220 -20.54 -35.06 17.84
N ARG A 221 -21.74 -34.67 18.29
CA ARG A 221 -22.37 -35.14 19.53
C ARG A 221 -23.62 -36.00 19.29
N THR A 222 -23.66 -36.77 18.21
CA THR A 222 -24.65 -37.83 18.00
C THR A 222 -23.96 -39.16 17.82
#